data_7942c2aa324ee3e861cf2a44f3fcaedb
#
_entry.id   7942c2aa324ee3e861cf2a44f3fcaedb
#
_cell.length_a   1.000
_cell.length_b   1.000
_cell.length_c   1.000
_cell.angle_alpha   90.00
_cell.angle_beta   90.00
_cell.angle_gamma   90.00
#
_symmetry.space_group_name_H-M   'P 1'
#
loop_
_entity.id
_entity.type
_entity.pdbx_description
1 polymer ?
#
loop_
_entity_poly.entity_id
_entity_poly.type
_entity_poly.pdbx_seq_one_letter_code
_entity_poly.pdbx_strand_id
1 'polypeptide(L)'
;EQALDVDPLYGIFTSGSTGVPKGVVVGHRSVLDFIDCFTELFDITEKDVMGNQAPWDFDVSVKDIYSGLKTGATVQIIPKQLFSFPMKLIDYLIEREVTTLVWAVSALCIISTLNGFEYKVPDKIKKILFSGEAMPVKHLNIWRKYLPDVMYVNIYGPTEITCNCTYYIVDREFQPGDVLPMGKAFPNEKVFLLDEEDKLVTEKNKNGELCVTGSALALGYYKNREQTAKAFVQNPLNDRYLEPMYRTGDLAYYNELGELCFATRKDFQIKHMGHRIELGEIEAAMDKVPEIVRSCCIFDTAKSKIVAFYEGDIERRPLAKALGQYVPAFMVPNVFRQVESMPLTKNGKIDRKALT
;
A
#
# COMPACT_ATOMS: atom_id res chain seq x y z
N GLU A 1 -0.25 -24.54 25.88
CA GLU A 1 0.23 -24.97 24.55
C GLU A 1 1.37 -24.05 24.13
N GLN A 2 2.41 -24.61 23.51
CA GLN A 2 3.55 -23.84 23.03
C GLN A 2 3.27 -23.44 21.57
N ALA A 3 3.35 -22.14 21.25
CA ALA A 3 3.22 -21.66 19.87
C ALA A 3 4.41 -22.13 19.01
N LEU A 4 4.13 -22.53 17.79
CA LEU A 4 5.14 -22.86 16.78
C LEU A 4 5.42 -21.64 15.90
N ASP A 5 6.59 -21.58 15.32
CA ASP A 5 6.96 -20.50 14.40
C ASP A 5 6.11 -20.44 13.11
N VAL A 6 5.47 -21.55 12.76
CA VAL A 6 4.53 -21.67 11.64
C VAL A 6 3.08 -21.34 12.01
N ASP A 7 2.78 -21.15 13.31
CA ASP A 7 1.45 -20.77 13.73
C ASP A 7 1.12 -19.33 13.34
N PRO A 8 -0.19 -18.99 13.21
CA PRO A 8 -0.61 -17.62 12.98
C PRO A 8 -0.18 -16.68 14.12
N LEU A 9 0.40 -15.54 13.77
CA LEU A 9 0.70 -14.46 14.70
C LEU A 9 -0.41 -13.42 14.71
N TYR A 10 -0.86 -12.99 13.53
CA TYR A 10 -1.97 -12.05 13.39
C TYR A 10 -2.82 -12.32 12.14
N GLY A 11 -4.01 -11.75 12.13
CA GLY A 11 -4.88 -11.67 10.96
C GLY A 11 -5.36 -10.24 10.75
N ILE A 12 -5.17 -9.72 9.54
CA ILE A 12 -5.61 -8.36 9.15
C ILE A 12 -6.56 -8.46 7.97
N PHE A 13 -7.70 -7.75 8.07
CA PHE A 13 -8.67 -7.72 7.00
C PHE A 13 -8.35 -6.61 5.99
N THR A 14 -8.34 -6.99 4.72
CA THR A 14 -8.18 -6.07 3.60
C THR A 14 -9.44 -6.09 2.74
N SER A 15 -9.67 -5.03 1.95
CA SER A 15 -10.77 -5.00 0.99
C SER A 15 -10.69 -6.18 0.00
N GLY A 16 -11.84 -6.71 -0.38
CA GLY A 16 -11.95 -7.87 -1.27
C GLY A 16 -12.66 -7.51 -2.58
N SER A 17 -12.15 -8.01 -3.71
CA SER A 17 -12.71 -7.78 -5.05
C SER A 17 -14.18 -8.25 -5.23
N THR A 18 -14.67 -9.09 -4.31
CA THR A 18 -16.06 -9.58 -4.28
C THR A 18 -16.97 -8.78 -3.34
N GLY A 19 -16.48 -7.66 -2.79
CA GLY A 19 -17.20 -6.87 -1.79
C GLY A 19 -17.19 -7.47 -0.37
N VAL A 20 -16.47 -8.58 -0.16
CA VAL A 20 -16.29 -9.20 1.16
C VAL A 20 -14.83 -9.05 1.56
N PRO A 21 -14.52 -8.44 2.72
CA PRO A 21 -13.16 -8.31 3.20
C PRO A 21 -12.42 -9.64 3.33
N LYS A 22 -11.15 -9.67 2.95
CA LYS A 22 -10.27 -10.84 3.05
C LYS A 22 -9.42 -10.74 4.30
N GLY A 23 -9.48 -11.72 5.19
CA GLY A 23 -8.59 -11.80 6.36
C GLY A 23 -7.28 -12.46 5.96
N VAL A 24 -6.21 -11.69 5.83
CA VAL A 24 -4.86 -12.22 5.58
C VAL A 24 -4.27 -12.72 6.88
N VAL A 25 -3.85 -13.98 6.90
CA VAL A 25 -3.27 -14.63 8.08
C VAL A 25 -1.75 -14.72 7.91
N VAL A 26 -1.01 -14.14 8.84
CA VAL A 26 0.46 -14.09 8.81
C VAL A 26 1.03 -14.89 9.96
N GLY A 27 2.06 -15.73 9.68
CA GLY A 27 2.71 -16.57 10.66
C GLY A 27 3.83 -15.90 11.44
N HIS A 28 4.19 -16.45 12.60
CA HIS A 28 5.32 -15.98 13.41
C HIS A 28 6.61 -15.93 12.61
N ARG A 29 6.94 -17.01 11.87
CA ARG A 29 8.16 -17.10 11.07
C ARG A 29 8.30 -15.95 10.08
N SER A 30 7.20 -15.62 9.37
CA SER A 30 7.21 -14.56 8.37
C SER A 30 7.50 -13.19 8.98
N VAL A 31 6.92 -12.91 10.15
CA VAL A 31 7.19 -11.64 10.87
C VAL A 31 8.60 -11.59 11.43
N LEU A 32 9.08 -12.67 12.04
CA LEU A 32 10.43 -12.73 12.61
C LEU A 32 11.50 -12.50 11.52
N ASP A 33 11.40 -13.24 10.41
CA ASP A 33 12.33 -13.12 9.29
C ASP A 33 12.29 -11.72 8.67
N PHE A 34 11.07 -11.18 8.41
CA PHE A 34 10.91 -9.84 7.88
C PHE A 34 11.53 -8.77 8.79
N ILE A 35 11.28 -8.84 10.09
CA ILE A 35 11.80 -7.84 11.06
C ILE A 35 13.31 -7.97 11.22
N ASP A 36 13.87 -9.20 11.13
CA ASP A 36 15.31 -9.41 11.13
C ASP A 36 15.95 -8.68 9.94
N CYS A 37 15.45 -8.93 8.74
CA CYS A 37 15.92 -8.25 7.54
C CYS A 37 15.70 -6.73 7.59
N PHE A 38 14.53 -6.28 8.05
CA PHE A 38 14.16 -4.87 8.10
C PHE A 38 15.08 -4.07 9.04
N THR A 39 15.31 -4.59 10.25
CA THR A 39 16.14 -3.89 11.23
C THR A 39 17.62 -3.85 10.84
N GLU A 40 18.12 -4.92 10.20
CA GLU A 40 19.49 -4.98 9.69
C GLU A 40 19.70 -4.06 8.49
N LEU A 41 18.81 -4.09 7.50
CA LEU A 41 18.93 -3.27 6.28
C LEU A 41 18.90 -1.77 6.54
N PHE A 42 18.12 -1.34 7.53
CA PHE A 42 17.92 0.09 7.81
C PHE A 42 18.58 0.52 9.12
N ASP A 43 19.45 -0.32 9.69
CA ASP A 43 20.21 -0.04 10.91
C ASP A 43 19.31 0.50 12.04
N ILE A 44 18.18 -0.19 12.29
CA ILE A 44 17.29 0.13 13.41
C ILE A 44 17.88 -0.45 14.69
N THR A 45 18.16 0.41 15.66
CA THR A 45 18.85 0.07 16.92
C THR A 45 18.09 0.63 18.13
N GLU A 46 18.57 0.31 19.33
CA GLU A 46 18.05 0.87 20.59
C GLU A 46 18.14 2.41 20.68
N LYS A 47 18.92 3.04 19.80
CA LYS A 47 19.06 4.50 19.73
C LYS A 47 17.96 5.18 18.92
N ASP A 48 17.19 4.39 18.16
CA ASP A 48 16.10 4.94 17.36
C ASP A 48 14.89 5.28 18.22
N VAL A 49 14.27 6.40 17.90
CA VAL A 49 12.95 6.81 18.37
C VAL A 49 12.02 6.78 17.15
N MET A 50 11.23 5.73 17.06
CA MET A 50 10.34 5.48 15.92
C MET A 50 9.01 6.21 16.15
N GLY A 51 8.65 7.12 15.25
CA GLY A 51 7.37 7.83 15.28
C GLY A 51 6.27 7.00 14.61
N ASN A 52 5.48 6.25 15.38
CA ASN A 52 4.40 5.43 14.83
C ASN A 52 3.25 6.28 14.28
N GLN A 53 2.92 6.09 13.01
CA GLN A 53 1.80 6.71 12.31
C GLN A 53 0.66 5.72 12.03
N ALA A 54 1.02 4.48 11.70
CA ALA A 54 0.07 3.49 11.26
C ALA A 54 -0.86 3.05 12.41
N PRO A 55 -2.17 2.97 12.18
CA PRO A 55 -3.08 2.29 13.10
C PRO A 55 -2.66 0.83 13.30
N TRP A 56 -2.96 0.27 14.47
CA TRP A 56 -2.50 -1.10 14.80
C TRP A 56 -3.31 -2.21 14.13
N ASP A 57 -4.41 -1.88 13.51
CA ASP A 57 -5.19 -2.73 12.62
C ASP A 57 -4.68 -2.74 11.17
N PHE A 58 -3.54 -2.04 10.90
CA PHE A 58 -2.80 -2.07 9.65
C PHE A 58 -1.48 -2.80 9.80
N ASP A 59 -1.09 -3.59 8.79
CA ASP A 59 0.16 -4.35 8.76
C ASP A 59 1.42 -3.49 8.82
N VAL A 60 1.35 -2.24 8.37
CA VAL A 60 2.45 -1.27 8.48
C VAL A 60 2.93 -1.11 9.93
N SER A 61 2.04 -1.22 10.93
CA SER A 61 2.36 -1.12 12.35
C SER A 61 3.29 -2.22 12.85
N VAL A 62 3.31 -3.36 12.20
CA VAL A 62 4.20 -4.50 12.51
C VAL A 62 5.65 -4.05 12.52
N LYS A 63 6.05 -3.16 11.61
CA LYS A 63 7.42 -2.63 11.54
C LYS A 63 7.80 -1.85 12.79
N ASP A 64 6.91 -0.98 13.26
CA ASP A 64 7.18 -0.17 14.46
C ASP A 64 7.19 -1.04 15.72
N ILE A 65 6.16 -1.87 15.90
CA ILE A 65 5.97 -2.70 17.10
C ILE A 65 7.12 -3.71 17.25
N TYR A 66 7.34 -4.52 16.22
CA TYR A 66 8.31 -5.62 16.34
C TYR A 66 9.76 -5.16 16.19
N SER A 67 10.04 -4.07 15.47
CA SER A 67 11.37 -3.46 15.51
C SER A 67 11.70 -2.94 16.91
N GLY A 68 10.75 -2.25 17.55
CA GLY A 68 10.94 -1.81 18.94
C GLY A 68 11.17 -2.96 19.91
N LEU A 69 10.39 -4.05 19.79
CA LEU A 69 10.55 -5.23 20.63
C LEU A 69 11.88 -5.94 20.40
N LYS A 70 12.34 -6.03 19.16
CA LYS A 70 13.61 -6.71 18.80
C LYS A 70 14.83 -5.90 19.22
N THR A 71 14.85 -4.61 18.93
CA THR A 71 16.07 -3.79 19.05
C THR A 71 16.16 -2.97 20.33
N GLY A 72 15.05 -2.84 21.07
CA GLY A 72 14.95 -1.93 22.20
C GLY A 72 14.73 -0.46 21.78
N ALA A 73 14.45 -0.19 20.49
CA ALA A 73 14.08 1.13 20.02
C ALA A 73 12.83 1.66 20.73
N THR A 74 12.77 2.96 20.95
CA THR A 74 11.59 3.61 21.51
C THR A 74 10.52 3.76 20.44
N VAL A 75 9.28 3.35 20.70
CA VAL A 75 8.14 3.57 19.81
C VAL A 75 7.25 4.68 20.39
N GLN A 76 7.24 5.83 19.73
CA GLN A 76 6.37 6.97 20.05
C GLN A 76 5.07 6.87 19.27
N ILE A 77 3.97 6.60 19.96
CA ILE A 77 2.63 6.55 19.36
C ILE A 77 2.15 7.98 19.12
N ILE A 78 2.12 8.40 17.87
CA ILE A 78 1.72 9.77 17.50
C ILE A 78 0.19 9.86 17.53
N PRO A 79 -0.40 10.80 18.30
CA PRO A 79 -1.85 11.01 18.31
C PRO A 79 -2.37 11.32 16.91
N LYS A 80 -3.36 10.55 16.42
CA LYS A 80 -3.93 10.67 15.07
C LYS A 80 -4.37 12.09 14.72
N GLN A 81 -4.87 12.85 15.69
CA GLN A 81 -5.33 14.23 15.48
C GLN A 81 -4.22 15.18 15.05
N LEU A 82 -2.95 14.88 15.40
CA LEU A 82 -1.81 15.73 15.01
C LEU A 82 -1.57 15.76 13.51
N PHE A 83 -1.96 14.72 12.77
CA PHE A 83 -1.85 14.69 11.31
C PHE A 83 -2.77 15.71 10.60
N SER A 84 -3.75 16.27 11.30
CA SER A 84 -4.56 17.41 10.80
C SER A 84 -3.94 18.78 11.12
N PHE A 85 -2.86 18.82 11.92
CA PHE A 85 -2.21 20.05 12.39
C PHE A 85 -0.69 19.97 12.22
N PRO A 86 -0.14 20.20 11.02
CA PRO A 86 1.26 19.93 10.69
C PRO A 86 2.27 20.63 11.60
N MET A 87 1.99 21.85 12.07
CA MET A 87 2.88 22.54 13.01
C MET A 87 2.95 21.80 14.35
N LYS A 88 1.81 21.36 14.89
CA LYS A 88 1.77 20.59 16.14
C LYS A 88 2.41 19.20 15.98
N LEU A 89 2.28 18.60 14.79
CA LEU A 89 2.93 17.34 14.47
C LEU A 89 4.46 17.52 14.48
N ILE A 90 4.98 18.58 13.86
CA ILE A 90 6.41 18.89 13.86
C ILE A 90 6.90 19.18 15.29
N ASP A 91 6.18 19.98 16.08
CA ASP A 91 6.53 20.22 17.47
C ASP A 91 6.61 18.90 18.26
N TYR A 92 5.66 17.99 18.05
CA TYR A 92 5.67 16.67 18.68
C TYR A 92 6.90 15.84 18.26
N LEU A 93 7.23 15.80 16.96
CA LEU A 93 8.40 15.08 16.45
C LEU A 93 9.71 15.60 17.07
N ILE A 94 9.82 16.93 17.22
CA ILE A 94 10.98 17.59 17.85
C ILE A 94 11.01 17.29 19.37
N GLU A 95 9.90 17.51 20.07
CA GLU A 95 9.80 17.29 21.52
C GLU A 95 10.09 15.86 21.94
N ARG A 96 9.68 14.90 21.11
CA ARG A 96 9.90 13.46 21.33
C ARG A 96 11.21 12.95 20.75
N GLU A 97 12.02 13.82 20.18
CA GLU A 97 13.32 13.49 19.55
C GLU A 97 13.21 12.33 18.54
N VAL A 98 12.14 12.31 17.74
CA VAL A 98 11.89 11.24 16.78
C VAL A 98 13.00 11.19 15.73
N THR A 99 13.59 10.00 15.55
CA THR A 99 14.71 9.78 14.61
C THR A 99 14.30 9.00 13.36
N THR A 100 13.25 8.22 13.45
CA THR A 100 12.85 7.27 12.39
C THR A 100 11.36 7.35 12.14
N LEU A 101 10.98 7.53 10.87
CA LEU A 101 9.59 7.52 10.40
C LEU A 101 9.39 6.32 9.47
N VAL A 102 8.36 5.52 9.73
CA VAL A 102 7.89 4.45 8.84
C VAL A 102 6.43 4.73 8.50
N TRP A 103 6.21 5.62 7.53
CA TRP A 103 4.91 6.24 7.30
C TRP A 103 4.29 5.92 5.94
N ALA A 104 2.97 6.02 5.88
CA ALA A 104 2.28 6.12 4.60
C ALA A 104 2.70 7.39 3.84
N VAL A 105 2.76 7.32 2.51
CA VAL A 105 3.11 8.47 1.66
C VAL A 105 2.21 9.66 1.92
N SER A 106 0.89 9.43 2.06
CA SER A 106 -0.09 10.47 2.35
C SER A 106 0.23 11.26 3.63
N ALA A 107 0.73 10.59 4.68
CA ALA A 107 1.12 11.25 5.94
C ALA A 107 2.33 12.19 5.75
N LEU A 108 3.33 11.78 4.97
CA LEU A 108 4.45 12.65 4.62
C LEU A 108 4.01 13.84 3.78
N CYS A 109 3.08 13.62 2.85
CA CYS A 109 2.55 14.69 1.98
C CYS A 109 1.81 15.78 2.76
N ILE A 110 1.19 15.49 3.90
CA ILE A 110 0.51 16.49 4.73
C ILE A 110 1.48 17.61 5.15
N ILE A 111 2.65 17.25 5.69
CA ILE A 111 3.64 18.24 6.15
C ILE A 111 4.13 19.11 5.00
N SER A 112 4.45 18.51 3.85
CA SER A 112 4.96 19.24 2.68
C SER A 112 3.88 20.03 1.94
N THR A 113 2.62 19.59 1.94
CA THR A 113 1.51 20.31 1.31
C THR A 113 1.12 21.56 2.09
N LEU A 114 1.20 21.50 3.41
CA LEU A 114 0.78 22.59 4.30
C LEU A 114 1.98 23.44 4.78
N ASN A 115 3.10 23.39 4.06
CA ASN A 115 4.32 24.18 4.32
C ASN A 115 4.84 24.04 5.77
N GLY A 116 4.71 22.87 6.36
CA GLY A 116 5.10 22.64 7.76
C GLY A 116 6.57 22.98 8.06
N PHE A 117 7.46 22.77 7.09
CA PHE A 117 8.89 23.05 7.23
C PHE A 117 9.25 24.55 7.29
N GLU A 118 8.38 25.43 6.81
CA GLU A 118 8.57 26.89 6.98
C GLU A 118 8.39 27.30 8.44
N TYR A 119 7.70 26.48 9.23
CA TYR A 119 7.55 26.70 10.68
C TYR A 119 8.76 26.22 11.45
N LYS A 120 9.10 24.92 11.38
CA LYS A 120 10.26 24.29 12.01
C LYS A 120 10.69 23.04 11.23
N VAL A 121 11.92 22.60 11.45
CA VAL A 121 12.48 21.37 10.87
C VAL A 121 12.80 20.38 11.99
N PRO A 122 12.29 19.13 11.96
CA PRO A 122 12.60 18.10 12.93
C PRO A 122 13.97 17.45 12.61
N ASP A 123 15.04 18.12 12.97
CA ASP A 123 16.44 17.84 12.58
C ASP A 123 17.04 16.56 13.19
N LYS A 124 16.34 15.94 14.14
CA LYS A 124 16.75 14.64 14.71
C LYS A 124 16.41 13.45 13.83
N ILE A 125 15.53 13.63 12.82
CA ILE A 125 15.17 12.55 11.89
C ILE A 125 16.41 12.12 11.10
N LYS A 126 16.63 10.80 11.05
CA LYS A 126 17.73 10.14 10.34
C LYS A 126 17.24 9.23 9.22
N LYS A 127 16.04 8.68 9.36
CA LYS A 127 15.49 7.65 8.49
C LYS A 127 14.01 7.94 8.21
N ILE A 128 13.63 7.91 6.94
CA ILE A 128 12.25 8.04 6.48
C ILE A 128 11.97 6.93 5.49
N LEU A 129 11.19 5.95 5.92
CA LEU A 129 10.74 4.85 5.09
C LEU A 129 9.26 5.07 4.79
N PHE A 130 8.88 4.96 3.53
CA PHE A 130 7.50 5.24 3.11
C PHE A 130 6.96 4.17 2.17
N SER A 131 5.67 3.89 2.30
CA SER A 131 4.98 2.85 1.54
C SER A 131 3.51 3.16 1.35
N GLY A 132 2.81 2.24 0.68
CA GLY A 132 1.37 2.27 0.54
C GLY A 132 0.89 2.93 -0.74
N GLU A 133 1.58 3.94 -1.23
CA GLU A 133 1.24 4.69 -2.44
C GLU A 133 2.52 5.08 -3.19
N ALA A 134 2.39 5.48 -4.46
CA ALA A 134 3.50 6.09 -5.17
C ALA A 134 3.84 7.45 -4.55
N MET A 135 5.11 7.64 -4.15
CA MET A 135 5.58 8.91 -3.61
C MET A 135 5.70 9.96 -4.72
N PRO A 136 4.92 11.05 -4.66
CA PRO A 136 5.10 12.12 -5.63
C PRO A 136 6.47 12.79 -5.45
N VAL A 137 7.27 12.81 -6.50
CA VAL A 137 8.65 13.35 -6.46
C VAL A 137 8.71 14.78 -5.94
N LYS A 138 7.69 15.59 -6.23
CA LYS A 138 7.57 16.96 -5.69
C LYS A 138 7.67 16.97 -4.15
N HIS A 139 6.93 16.08 -3.49
CA HIS A 139 6.90 16.02 -2.02
C HIS A 139 8.19 15.42 -1.47
N LEU A 140 8.75 14.39 -2.11
CA LEU A 140 10.05 13.85 -1.76
C LEU A 140 11.14 14.95 -1.82
N ASN A 141 11.15 15.75 -2.87
CA ASN A 141 12.14 16.83 -3.04
C ASN A 141 11.96 17.95 -1.99
N ILE A 142 10.74 18.24 -1.54
CA ILE A 142 10.51 19.16 -0.41
C ILE A 142 11.16 18.60 0.87
N TRP A 143 10.92 17.34 1.22
CA TRP A 143 11.52 16.70 2.38
C TRP A 143 13.06 16.72 2.29
N ARG A 144 13.63 16.32 1.15
CA ARG A 144 15.08 16.30 0.92
C ARG A 144 15.73 17.67 0.96
N LYS A 145 15.02 18.72 0.58
CA LYS A 145 15.49 20.11 0.68
C LYS A 145 15.72 20.52 2.14
N TYR A 146 14.82 20.15 3.05
CA TYR A 146 14.90 20.53 4.46
C TYR A 146 15.69 19.54 5.33
N LEU A 147 15.76 18.30 4.91
CA LEU A 147 16.44 17.19 5.60
C LEU A 147 17.33 16.41 4.60
N PRO A 148 18.42 17.03 4.10
CA PRO A 148 19.24 16.45 3.02
C PRO A 148 20.02 15.20 3.43
N ASP A 149 20.38 15.06 4.71
CA ASP A 149 21.24 13.98 5.23
C ASP A 149 20.43 12.77 5.73
N VAL A 150 19.13 12.75 5.50
CA VAL A 150 18.23 11.66 5.91
C VAL A 150 18.27 10.53 4.90
N MET A 151 18.26 9.28 5.37
CA MET A 151 18.03 8.11 4.53
C MET A 151 16.55 8.04 4.14
N TYR A 152 16.25 8.19 2.86
CA TYR A 152 14.90 8.02 2.30
C TYR A 152 14.79 6.67 1.64
N VAL A 153 13.73 5.90 1.98
CA VAL A 153 13.53 4.56 1.44
C VAL A 153 12.10 4.39 0.96
N ASN A 154 11.93 4.10 -0.32
CA ASN A 154 10.67 3.64 -0.88
C ASN A 154 10.55 2.14 -0.65
N ILE A 155 9.54 1.69 0.08
CA ILE A 155 9.29 0.27 0.35
C ILE A 155 7.93 -0.13 -0.21
N TYR A 156 7.86 -1.31 -0.81
CA TYR A 156 6.64 -1.82 -1.42
C TYR A 156 6.33 -3.25 -0.95
N GLY A 157 5.06 -3.52 -0.79
CA GLY A 157 4.51 -4.85 -0.58
C GLY A 157 3.03 -4.82 -0.25
N PRO A 158 2.28 -5.88 -0.58
CA PRO A 158 0.94 -6.12 -0.09
C PRO A 158 0.98 -6.87 1.26
N THR A 159 -0.14 -6.87 1.97
CA THR A 159 -0.32 -7.53 3.27
C THR A 159 -0.02 -9.04 3.21
N GLU A 160 -0.26 -9.67 2.06
CA GLU A 160 -0.07 -11.09 1.80
C GLU A 160 1.41 -11.55 1.80
N ILE A 161 2.34 -10.61 1.85
CA ILE A 161 3.78 -10.88 1.96
C ILE A 161 4.39 -10.18 3.18
N THR A 162 3.67 -10.11 4.27
CA THR A 162 4.14 -9.57 5.56
C THR A 162 4.76 -8.18 5.40
N CYS A 163 3.93 -7.19 5.07
CA CYS A 163 4.24 -5.77 4.91
C CYS A 163 4.95 -5.38 3.62
N ASN A 164 6.16 -5.85 3.36
CA ASN A 164 6.95 -5.38 2.21
C ASN A 164 7.87 -6.46 1.66
N CYS A 165 8.06 -6.48 0.33
CA CYS A 165 8.98 -7.40 -0.35
C CYS A 165 10.07 -6.69 -1.15
N THR A 166 9.96 -5.38 -1.39
CA THR A 166 11.02 -4.62 -2.08
C THR A 166 11.31 -3.31 -1.38
N TYR A 167 12.53 -2.81 -1.58
CA TYR A 167 12.98 -1.51 -1.08
C TYR A 167 13.90 -0.83 -2.08
N TYR A 168 13.83 0.51 -2.10
CA TYR A 168 14.71 1.38 -2.86
C TYR A 168 15.21 2.51 -1.96
N ILE A 169 16.53 2.54 -1.70
CA ILE A 169 17.17 3.67 -1.01
C ILE A 169 17.35 4.79 -2.05
N VAL A 170 16.82 5.97 -1.76
CA VAL A 170 16.87 7.11 -2.68
C VAL A 170 18.29 7.70 -2.69
N ASP A 171 19.07 7.31 -3.67
CA ASP A 171 20.50 7.59 -3.81
C ASP A 171 20.84 8.68 -4.85
N ARG A 172 19.84 9.19 -5.57
CA ARG A 172 19.97 10.23 -6.61
C ARG A 172 18.84 11.25 -6.57
N GLU A 173 18.96 12.28 -7.38
CA GLU A 173 17.89 13.25 -7.60
C GLU A 173 16.85 12.71 -8.57
N PHE A 174 15.60 13.07 -8.35
CA PHE A 174 14.45 12.78 -9.21
C PHE A 174 13.80 14.09 -9.64
N GLN A 175 13.41 14.15 -10.91
CA GLN A 175 12.70 15.29 -11.46
C GLN A 175 11.18 15.09 -11.39
N PRO A 176 10.38 16.15 -11.34
CA PRO A 176 8.93 16.04 -11.44
C PRO A 176 8.52 15.25 -12.68
N GLY A 177 7.76 14.16 -12.47
CA GLY A 177 7.36 13.24 -13.54
C GLY A 177 8.17 11.94 -13.58
N ASP A 178 9.30 11.86 -12.90
CA ASP A 178 10.02 10.59 -12.77
C ASP A 178 9.23 9.59 -11.93
N VAL A 179 9.41 8.32 -12.24
CA VAL A 179 8.86 7.20 -11.44
C VAL A 179 9.93 6.75 -10.44
N LEU A 180 9.59 6.78 -9.16
CA LEU A 180 10.47 6.28 -8.11
C LEU A 180 10.49 4.74 -8.17
N PRO A 181 11.67 4.09 -8.27
CA PRO A 181 11.74 2.64 -8.31
C PRO A 181 11.17 1.98 -7.05
N MET A 182 10.65 0.77 -7.21
CA MET A 182 10.33 -0.15 -6.12
C MET A 182 11.61 -0.81 -5.57
N GLY A 183 12.67 -0.80 -6.37
CA GLY A 183 14.01 -1.25 -6.03
C GLY A 183 14.21 -2.76 -6.11
N LYS A 184 14.84 -3.35 -5.10
CA LYS A 184 15.23 -4.76 -5.05
C LYS A 184 14.50 -5.51 -3.94
N ALA A 185 14.46 -6.83 -4.05
CA ALA A 185 13.85 -7.69 -3.04
C ALA A 185 14.54 -7.58 -1.67
N PHE A 186 13.76 -7.75 -0.60
CA PHE A 186 14.33 -8.00 0.73
C PHE A 186 15.12 -9.32 0.73
N PRO A 187 16.07 -9.51 1.67
CA PRO A 187 16.69 -10.81 1.89
C PRO A 187 15.62 -11.89 2.16
N ASN A 188 15.90 -13.12 1.76
CA ASN A 188 14.97 -14.27 1.84
C ASN A 188 13.70 -14.15 0.98
N GLU A 189 13.61 -13.14 0.13
CA GLU A 189 12.55 -12.94 -0.84
C GLU A 189 13.11 -13.01 -2.27
N LYS A 190 12.30 -13.54 -3.18
CA LYS A 190 12.53 -13.39 -4.62
C LYS A 190 11.35 -12.68 -5.23
N VAL A 191 11.63 -11.63 -5.97
CA VAL A 191 10.63 -10.84 -6.70
C VAL A 191 10.96 -10.92 -8.18
N PHE A 192 9.97 -11.26 -8.99
CA PHE A 192 10.12 -11.41 -10.44
C PHE A 192 8.82 -11.09 -11.17
N LEU A 193 8.92 -10.91 -12.48
CA LEU A 193 7.78 -10.56 -13.32
C LEU A 193 7.42 -11.74 -14.22
N LEU A 194 6.12 -12.06 -14.29
CA LEU A 194 5.57 -13.04 -15.21
C LEU A 194 4.65 -12.40 -16.25
N ASP A 195 4.71 -12.87 -17.48
CA ASP A 195 3.76 -12.53 -18.53
C ASP A 195 2.45 -13.36 -18.42
N GLU A 196 1.54 -13.19 -19.37
CA GLU A 196 0.24 -13.89 -19.38
C GLU A 196 0.38 -15.40 -19.62
N GLU A 197 1.54 -15.85 -20.15
CA GLU A 197 1.87 -17.27 -20.39
C GLU A 197 2.74 -17.86 -19.27
N ASP A 198 2.85 -17.18 -18.12
CA ASP A 198 3.69 -17.57 -16.98
C ASP A 198 5.20 -17.66 -17.28
N LYS A 199 5.67 -16.93 -18.29
CA LYS A 199 7.09 -16.82 -18.63
C LYS A 199 7.74 -15.63 -17.92
N LEU A 200 9.00 -15.81 -17.53
CA LEU A 200 9.79 -14.76 -16.89
C LEU A 200 9.99 -13.56 -17.83
N VAL A 201 9.63 -12.37 -17.36
CA VAL A 201 9.88 -11.10 -18.05
C VAL A 201 11.16 -10.48 -17.50
N THR A 202 12.18 -10.35 -18.35
CA THR A 202 13.46 -9.69 -18.05
C THR A 202 13.73 -8.50 -18.98
N GLU A 203 12.89 -8.33 -20.01
CA GLU A 203 13.00 -7.25 -20.98
C GLU A 203 12.64 -5.91 -20.33
N LYS A 204 13.47 -4.88 -20.64
CA LYS A 204 13.22 -3.51 -20.17
C LYS A 204 11.93 -2.97 -20.77
N ASN A 205 11.21 -2.18 -19.96
CA ASN A 205 9.95 -1.52 -20.30
C ASN A 205 8.81 -2.47 -20.74
N LYS A 206 8.97 -3.78 -20.51
CA LYS A 206 7.91 -4.75 -20.71
C LYS A 206 7.21 -5.03 -19.38
N ASN A 207 5.89 -4.84 -19.35
CA ASN A 207 5.10 -5.12 -18.19
C ASN A 207 4.97 -6.63 -17.95
N GLY A 208 5.06 -7.02 -16.69
CA GLY A 208 4.72 -8.35 -16.19
C GLY A 208 4.03 -8.25 -14.84
N GLU A 209 3.31 -9.30 -14.46
CA GLU A 209 2.76 -9.41 -13.11
C GLU A 209 3.87 -9.62 -12.10
N LEU A 210 3.89 -8.77 -11.07
CA LEU A 210 4.81 -8.92 -9.95
C LEU A 210 4.43 -10.14 -9.13
N CYS A 211 5.36 -11.06 -8.98
CA CYS A 211 5.22 -12.29 -8.21
C CYS A 211 6.31 -12.37 -7.15
N VAL A 212 5.96 -12.95 -6.00
CA VAL A 212 6.87 -13.03 -4.85
C VAL A 212 6.92 -14.45 -4.30
N THR A 213 8.12 -14.95 -4.03
CA THR A 213 8.36 -16.17 -3.23
C THR A 213 9.26 -15.81 -2.05
N GLY A 214 9.21 -16.57 -1.00
CA GLY A 214 10.10 -16.37 0.16
C GLY A 214 9.43 -16.61 1.50
N SER A 215 10.16 -16.29 2.56
CA SER A 215 9.75 -16.54 3.94
C SER A 215 8.66 -15.62 4.45
N ALA A 216 8.49 -14.43 3.85
CA ALA A 216 7.47 -13.46 4.25
C ALA A 216 6.06 -13.74 3.69
N LEU A 217 5.87 -14.82 2.90
CA LEU A 217 4.53 -15.21 2.44
C LEU A 217 3.59 -15.44 3.62
N ALA A 218 2.38 -14.88 3.54
CA ALA A 218 1.31 -15.18 4.48
C ALA A 218 0.84 -16.64 4.35
N LEU A 219 0.17 -17.13 5.39
CA LEU A 219 -0.41 -18.49 5.41
C LEU A 219 -1.63 -18.62 4.49
N GLY A 220 -2.14 -17.50 4.00
CA GLY A 220 -3.32 -17.43 3.15
C GLY A 220 -4.45 -16.60 3.74
N TYR A 221 -5.67 -16.79 3.22
CA TYR A 221 -6.84 -16.06 3.65
C TYR A 221 -7.69 -16.85 4.65
N TYR A 222 -8.04 -16.23 5.77
CA TYR A 222 -8.83 -16.84 6.84
C TYR A 222 -10.16 -17.38 6.31
N LYS A 223 -10.41 -18.68 6.57
CA LYS A 223 -11.61 -19.41 6.12
C LYS A 223 -11.94 -19.28 4.63
N ASN A 224 -10.96 -18.96 3.78
CA ASN A 224 -11.17 -18.80 2.33
C ASN A 224 -10.10 -19.57 1.54
N ARG A 225 -10.23 -20.90 1.52
CA ARG A 225 -9.31 -21.81 0.82
C ARG A 225 -9.29 -21.60 -0.69
N GLU A 226 -10.43 -21.30 -1.27
CA GLU A 226 -10.56 -21.08 -2.72
C GLU A 226 -9.74 -19.85 -3.16
N GLN A 227 -9.92 -18.73 -2.47
CA GLN A 227 -9.17 -17.51 -2.77
C GLN A 227 -7.68 -17.68 -2.45
N THR A 228 -7.35 -18.41 -1.39
CA THR A 228 -5.95 -18.74 -1.07
C THR A 228 -5.30 -19.52 -2.22
N ALA A 229 -5.94 -20.56 -2.72
CA ALA A 229 -5.41 -21.37 -3.82
C ALA A 229 -5.28 -20.59 -5.15
N LYS A 230 -6.06 -19.52 -5.35
CA LYS A 230 -5.95 -18.65 -6.53
C LYS A 230 -4.78 -17.65 -6.44
N ALA A 231 -4.47 -17.19 -5.22
CA ALA A 231 -3.47 -16.15 -5.00
C ALA A 231 -2.09 -16.71 -4.65
N PHE A 232 -2.07 -17.79 -3.87
CA PHE A 232 -0.85 -18.48 -3.45
C PHE A 232 -0.74 -19.78 -4.25
N VAL A 233 0.05 -19.73 -5.29
CA VAL A 233 0.18 -20.81 -6.29
C VAL A 233 1.58 -21.40 -6.31
N GLN A 234 1.77 -22.55 -6.97
CA GLN A 234 3.10 -23.04 -7.28
C GLN A 234 3.82 -22.06 -8.22
N ASN A 235 5.09 -21.77 -7.94
CA ASN A 235 5.94 -21.00 -8.85
C ASN A 235 6.10 -21.75 -10.18
N PRO A 236 5.59 -21.22 -11.31
CA PRO A 236 5.65 -21.90 -12.59
C PRO A 236 7.07 -22.03 -13.14
N LEU A 237 8.03 -21.26 -12.62
CA LEU A 237 9.44 -21.34 -13.01
C LEU A 237 10.20 -22.44 -12.28
N ASN A 238 9.56 -23.12 -11.32
CA ASN A 238 10.15 -24.20 -10.51
C ASN A 238 9.29 -25.45 -10.57
N ASP A 239 9.76 -26.46 -11.29
CA ASP A 239 9.13 -27.78 -11.45
C ASP A 239 9.77 -28.88 -10.55
N ARG A 240 10.78 -28.53 -9.75
CA ARG A 240 11.60 -29.50 -9.00
C ARG A 240 11.08 -29.79 -7.59
N TYR A 241 10.51 -28.78 -6.96
CA TYR A 241 9.95 -28.86 -5.60
C TYR A 241 8.83 -27.86 -5.38
N LEU A 242 8.05 -28.05 -4.32
CA LEU A 242 6.98 -27.14 -3.96
C LEU A 242 7.56 -25.78 -3.50
N GLU A 243 7.40 -24.75 -4.31
CA GLU A 243 7.79 -23.38 -4.03
C GLU A 243 6.55 -22.47 -4.13
N PRO A 244 5.88 -22.18 -3.01
CA PRO A 244 4.72 -21.28 -3.01
C PRO A 244 5.12 -19.89 -3.49
N MET A 245 4.24 -19.28 -4.27
CA MET A 245 4.39 -17.94 -4.82
C MET A 245 3.09 -17.16 -4.64
N TYR A 246 3.19 -15.89 -4.28
CA TYR A 246 2.05 -14.99 -4.26
C TYR A 246 1.98 -14.17 -5.55
N ARG A 247 0.82 -14.16 -6.20
CA ARG A 247 0.49 -13.30 -7.33
C ARG A 247 -0.11 -12.00 -6.82
N THR A 248 0.59 -10.90 -6.99
CA THR A 248 0.19 -9.61 -6.39
C THR A 248 -0.97 -8.94 -7.12
N GLY A 249 -1.17 -9.25 -8.40
CA GLY A 249 -2.06 -8.51 -9.29
C GLY A 249 -1.52 -7.13 -9.70
N ASP A 250 -0.34 -6.74 -9.21
CA ASP A 250 0.35 -5.53 -9.62
C ASP A 250 1.18 -5.80 -10.88
N LEU A 251 1.11 -4.90 -11.87
CA LEU A 251 1.98 -4.89 -13.03
C LEU A 251 3.18 -3.98 -12.77
N ALA A 252 4.34 -4.49 -13.09
CA ALA A 252 5.60 -3.77 -12.96
C ALA A 252 6.48 -4.00 -14.19
N TYR A 253 7.55 -3.22 -14.32
CA TYR A 253 8.52 -3.32 -15.39
C TYR A 253 9.91 -2.98 -14.89
N TYR A 254 10.94 -3.41 -15.62
CA TYR A 254 12.31 -2.94 -15.42
C TYR A 254 12.56 -1.72 -16.31
N ASN A 255 13.00 -0.60 -15.70
CA ASN A 255 13.35 0.62 -16.46
C ASN A 255 14.68 0.46 -17.20
N GLU A 256 15.15 1.54 -17.87
CA GLU A 256 16.41 1.54 -18.61
C GLU A 256 17.64 1.23 -17.74
N LEU A 257 17.57 1.52 -16.45
CA LEU A 257 18.63 1.22 -15.47
C LEU A 257 18.53 -0.20 -14.90
N GLY A 258 17.51 -0.98 -15.31
CA GLY A 258 17.23 -2.32 -14.76
C GLY A 258 16.59 -2.30 -13.38
N GLU A 259 16.04 -1.16 -12.96
CA GLU A 259 15.35 -1.03 -11.68
C GLU A 259 13.87 -1.38 -11.83
N LEU A 260 13.34 -2.10 -10.87
CA LEU A 260 11.92 -2.48 -10.82
C LEU A 260 11.05 -1.25 -10.53
N CYS A 261 10.07 -0.99 -11.40
CA CYS A 261 9.14 0.13 -11.30
C CYS A 261 7.70 -0.36 -11.35
N PHE A 262 6.83 0.27 -10.56
CA PHE A 262 5.39 0.03 -10.61
C PHE A 262 4.79 0.62 -11.88
N ALA A 263 3.93 -0.14 -12.56
CA ALA A 263 3.21 0.34 -13.73
C ALA A 263 1.73 0.63 -13.42
N THR A 264 0.97 -0.40 -13.07
CA THR A 264 -0.46 -0.31 -12.77
C THR A 264 -0.92 -1.59 -12.08
N ARG A 265 -2.24 -1.77 -11.92
CA ARG A 265 -2.83 -3.03 -11.47
C ARG A 265 -3.56 -3.76 -12.59
N LYS A 266 -3.63 -5.09 -12.49
CA LYS A 266 -4.47 -5.95 -13.36
C LYS A 266 -5.97 -5.75 -13.08
N ASP A 267 -6.32 -5.41 -11.84
CA ASP A 267 -7.67 -5.21 -11.33
C ASP A 267 -7.96 -3.73 -11.06
N PHE A 268 -9.16 -3.44 -10.53
CA PHE A 268 -9.60 -2.09 -10.17
C PHE A 268 -9.30 -1.73 -8.72
N GLN A 269 -8.36 -2.41 -8.10
CA GLN A 269 -7.89 -2.08 -6.77
C GLN A 269 -7.03 -0.82 -6.80
N ILE A 270 -7.24 0.05 -5.84
CA ILE A 270 -6.47 1.29 -5.68
C ILE A 270 -5.84 1.37 -4.29
N LYS A 271 -4.84 2.23 -4.16
CA LYS A 271 -4.33 2.69 -2.88
C LYS A 271 -4.68 4.16 -2.75
N HIS A 272 -5.44 4.51 -1.71
CA HIS A 272 -5.94 5.87 -1.50
C HIS A 272 -5.90 6.23 -0.01
N MET A 273 -5.21 7.32 0.32
CA MET A 273 -5.02 7.80 1.71
C MET A 273 -4.48 6.72 2.66
N GLY A 274 -3.54 5.89 2.16
CA GLY A 274 -2.96 4.78 2.92
C GLY A 274 -3.81 3.51 2.97
N HIS A 275 -5.03 3.52 2.44
CA HIS A 275 -5.93 2.36 2.42
C HIS A 275 -5.88 1.64 1.09
N ARG A 276 -5.94 0.30 1.15
CA ARG A 276 -6.16 -0.58 -0.01
C ARG A 276 -7.67 -0.68 -0.22
N ILE A 277 -8.16 -0.25 -1.39
CA ILE A 277 -9.58 -0.16 -1.72
C ILE A 277 -9.85 -0.89 -3.02
N GLU A 278 -10.79 -1.80 -2.99
CA GLU A 278 -11.38 -2.41 -4.18
C GLU A 278 -12.54 -1.52 -4.67
N LEU A 279 -12.43 -0.95 -5.86
CA LEU A 279 -13.52 -0.13 -6.43
C LEU A 279 -14.82 -0.94 -6.58
N GLY A 280 -14.70 -2.25 -6.86
CA GLY A 280 -15.83 -3.16 -6.91
C GLY A 280 -16.58 -3.33 -5.58
N GLU A 281 -15.92 -3.12 -4.44
CA GLU A 281 -16.59 -3.15 -3.14
C GLU A 281 -17.50 -1.94 -2.95
N ILE A 282 -17.07 -0.77 -3.43
CA ILE A 282 -17.89 0.44 -3.44
C ILE A 282 -19.09 0.24 -4.38
N GLU A 283 -18.87 -0.34 -5.57
CA GLU A 283 -19.91 -0.64 -6.54
C GLU A 283 -20.95 -1.62 -5.96
N ALA A 284 -20.49 -2.70 -5.32
CA ALA A 284 -21.35 -3.65 -4.63
C ALA A 284 -22.16 -3.02 -3.47
N ALA A 285 -21.61 -1.99 -2.82
CA ALA A 285 -22.33 -1.22 -1.83
C ALA A 285 -23.37 -0.28 -2.47
N MET A 286 -23.05 0.33 -3.62
CA MET A 286 -23.98 1.15 -4.39
C MET A 286 -25.16 0.32 -4.90
N ASP A 287 -24.94 -0.92 -5.33
CA ASP A 287 -25.98 -1.84 -5.79
C ASP A 287 -27.00 -2.22 -4.68
N LYS A 288 -26.67 -1.99 -3.41
CA LYS A 288 -27.61 -2.17 -2.28
C LYS A 288 -28.55 -0.97 -2.06
N VAL A 289 -28.30 0.13 -2.75
CA VAL A 289 -29.14 1.34 -2.68
C VAL A 289 -30.27 1.21 -3.71
N PRO A 290 -31.54 1.14 -3.29
CA PRO A 290 -32.65 0.77 -4.19
C PRO A 290 -32.83 1.70 -5.41
N GLU A 291 -32.45 2.97 -5.25
CA GLU A 291 -32.57 3.99 -6.29
C GLU A 291 -31.46 3.91 -7.35
N ILE A 292 -30.45 3.06 -7.15
CA ILE A 292 -29.34 2.85 -8.10
C ILE A 292 -29.71 1.71 -9.05
N VAL A 293 -29.58 1.96 -10.34
CA VAL A 293 -29.80 0.97 -11.41
C VAL A 293 -28.48 0.32 -11.81
N ARG A 294 -27.42 1.14 -11.95
CA ARG A 294 -26.04 0.71 -12.26
C ARG A 294 -25.05 1.68 -11.66
N SER A 295 -23.89 1.17 -11.31
CA SER A 295 -22.80 2.00 -10.82
C SER A 295 -21.45 1.57 -11.37
N CYS A 296 -20.50 2.51 -11.37
CA CYS A 296 -19.12 2.27 -11.74
C CYS A 296 -18.21 3.28 -11.02
N CYS A 297 -17.18 2.79 -10.37
CA CYS A 297 -16.20 3.65 -9.72
C CYS A 297 -14.88 3.67 -10.49
N ILE A 298 -14.30 4.84 -10.63
CA ILE A 298 -12.94 5.02 -11.17
C ILE A 298 -12.10 5.82 -10.18
N PHE A 299 -10.79 5.72 -10.31
CA PHE A 299 -9.86 6.51 -9.55
C PHE A 299 -9.19 7.55 -10.46
N ASP A 300 -9.47 8.83 -10.19
CA ASP A 300 -8.78 9.95 -10.85
C ASP A 300 -7.41 10.13 -10.19
N THR A 301 -6.38 9.58 -10.82
CA THR A 301 -5.00 9.60 -10.31
C THR A 301 -4.43 11.03 -10.26
N ALA A 302 -4.82 11.91 -11.18
CA ALA A 302 -4.34 13.28 -11.23
C ALA A 302 -4.83 14.10 -10.03
N LYS A 303 -6.06 13.84 -9.57
CA LYS A 303 -6.68 14.53 -8.44
C LYS A 303 -6.69 13.71 -7.16
N SER A 304 -6.22 12.46 -7.22
CA SER A 304 -6.28 11.49 -6.11
C SER A 304 -7.69 11.38 -5.52
N LYS A 305 -8.70 11.11 -6.37
CA LYS A 305 -10.11 11.06 -5.99
C LYS A 305 -10.81 9.82 -6.53
N ILE A 306 -11.65 9.21 -5.69
CA ILE A 306 -12.62 8.20 -6.13
C ILE A 306 -13.82 8.94 -6.73
N VAL A 307 -14.14 8.60 -7.97
CA VAL A 307 -15.28 9.13 -8.72
C VAL A 307 -16.26 8.00 -8.96
N ALA A 308 -17.48 8.12 -8.45
CA ALA A 308 -18.58 7.20 -8.73
C ALA A 308 -19.50 7.76 -9.81
N PHE A 309 -19.69 7.00 -10.87
CA PHE A 309 -20.71 7.23 -11.88
C PHE A 309 -21.91 6.31 -11.58
N TYR A 310 -23.12 6.79 -11.75
CA TYR A 310 -24.32 5.99 -11.49
C TYR A 310 -25.52 6.40 -12.32
N GLU A 311 -26.32 5.41 -12.68
CA GLU A 311 -27.68 5.56 -13.18
C GLU A 311 -28.62 5.35 -11.99
N GLY A 312 -29.60 6.22 -11.80
CA GLY A 312 -30.56 6.14 -10.71
C GLY A 312 -31.16 7.48 -10.34
N ASP A 313 -32.22 7.48 -9.56
CA ASP A 313 -32.94 8.69 -9.13
C ASP A 313 -32.66 8.99 -7.65
N ILE A 314 -31.42 9.35 -7.37
CA ILE A 314 -30.96 9.74 -6.03
C ILE A 314 -29.92 10.86 -6.12
N GLU A 315 -30.05 11.87 -5.26
CA GLU A 315 -29.07 12.93 -5.17
C GLU A 315 -27.79 12.51 -4.44
N ARG A 316 -26.70 13.23 -4.70
CA ARG A 316 -25.37 12.96 -4.13
C ARG A 316 -25.36 12.81 -2.60
N ARG A 317 -26.00 13.73 -1.86
CA ARG A 317 -25.93 13.72 -0.39
C ARG A 317 -26.65 12.51 0.23
N PRO A 318 -27.90 12.19 -0.15
CA PRO A 318 -28.55 10.95 0.26
C PRO A 318 -27.74 9.70 -0.09
N LEU A 319 -27.19 9.62 -1.32
CA LEU A 319 -26.38 8.50 -1.76
C LEU A 319 -25.11 8.32 -0.91
N ALA A 320 -24.37 9.37 -0.66
CA ALA A 320 -23.18 9.32 0.19
C ALA A 320 -23.50 8.87 1.63
N LYS A 321 -24.64 9.31 2.18
CA LYS A 321 -25.12 8.89 3.50
C LYS A 321 -25.53 7.41 3.52
N ALA A 322 -26.22 6.94 2.46
CA ALA A 322 -26.60 5.54 2.34
C ALA A 322 -25.35 4.63 2.24
N LEU A 323 -24.36 5.01 1.42
CA LEU A 323 -23.11 4.26 1.28
C LEU A 323 -22.33 4.15 2.59
N GLY A 324 -22.34 5.17 3.44
CA GLY A 324 -21.69 5.14 4.75
C GLY A 324 -22.25 4.08 5.73
N GLN A 325 -23.37 3.43 5.39
CA GLN A 325 -23.90 2.28 6.14
C GLN A 325 -23.27 0.95 5.71
N TYR A 326 -22.68 0.89 4.52
CA TYR A 326 -22.16 -0.33 3.89
C TYR A 326 -20.63 -0.35 3.78
N VAL A 327 -20.00 0.82 3.69
CA VAL A 327 -18.54 0.94 3.55
C VAL A 327 -17.98 1.97 4.54
N PRO A 328 -16.70 1.80 4.96
CA PRO A 328 -16.00 2.78 5.78
C PRO A 328 -15.92 4.16 5.11
N ALA A 329 -15.80 5.21 5.90
CA ALA A 329 -15.82 6.60 5.42
C ALA A 329 -14.74 6.90 4.36
N PHE A 330 -13.57 6.26 4.44
CA PHE A 330 -12.48 6.44 3.47
C PHE A 330 -12.76 5.81 2.10
N MET A 331 -13.76 4.93 1.99
CA MET A 331 -14.20 4.33 0.74
C MET A 331 -15.36 5.09 0.07
N VAL A 332 -16.01 6.01 0.78
CA VAL A 332 -17.09 6.82 0.19
C VAL A 332 -16.52 7.71 -0.90
N PRO A 333 -17.04 7.66 -2.14
CA PRO A 333 -16.51 8.44 -3.27
C PRO A 333 -16.45 9.94 -2.98
N ASN A 334 -15.35 10.56 -3.42
CA ASN A 334 -15.17 12.01 -3.31
C ASN A 334 -16.08 12.79 -4.26
N VAL A 335 -16.37 12.18 -5.42
CA VAL A 335 -17.18 12.77 -6.49
C VAL A 335 -18.24 11.76 -6.92
N PHE A 336 -19.48 12.23 -7.05
CA PHE A 336 -20.61 11.48 -7.61
C PHE A 336 -21.05 12.15 -8.90
N ARG A 337 -21.20 11.38 -9.98
CA ARG A 337 -21.66 11.81 -11.29
C ARG A 337 -22.85 10.96 -11.72
N GLN A 338 -24.03 11.54 -11.68
CA GLN A 338 -25.22 10.92 -12.26
C GLN A 338 -25.12 10.95 -13.77
N VAL A 339 -25.41 9.83 -14.42
CA VAL A 339 -25.44 9.69 -15.88
C VAL A 339 -26.79 9.12 -16.33
N GLU A 340 -27.24 9.52 -17.50
CA GLU A 340 -28.49 9.00 -18.06
C GLU A 340 -28.35 7.53 -18.47
N SER A 341 -27.17 7.14 -18.98
CA SER A 341 -26.86 5.77 -19.39
C SER A 341 -25.35 5.51 -19.25
N MET A 342 -24.99 4.35 -18.69
CA MET A 342 -23.61 3.89 -18.63
C MET A 342 -23.10 3.51 -20.01
N PRO A 343 -21.89 3.95 -20.39
CA PRO A 343 -21.26 3.46 -21.60
C PRO A 343 -20.96 1.97 -21.47
N LEU A 344 -21.32 1.21 -22.51
CA LEU A 344 -21.10 -0.22 -22.54
C LEU A 344 -20.14 -0.62 -23.65
N THR A 345 -19.30 -1.60 -23.37
CA THR A 345 -18.46 -2.26 -24.36
C THR A 345 -19.34 -3.08 -25.34
N LYS A 346 -18.76 -3.53 -26.46
CA LYS A 346 -19.44 -4.42 -27.42
C LYS A 346 -20.04 -5.69 -26.80
N ASN A 347 -19.50 -6.11 -25.64
CA ASN A 347 -19.93 -7.30 -24.92
C ASN A 347 -20.91 -6.98 -23.77
N GLY A 348 -21.48 -5.76 -23.71
CA GLY A 348 -22.48 -5.37 -22.71
C GLY A 348 -21.91 -5.08 -21.30
N LYS A 349 -20.59 -5.03 -21.11
CA LYS A 349 -19.95 -4.63 -19.86
C LYS A 349 -19.75 -3.11 -19.82
N ILE A 350 -19.74 -2.51 -18.64
CA ILE A 350 -19.46 -1.08 -18.48
C ILE A 350 -18.07 -0.74 -19.04
N ASP A 351 -18.01 0.24 -19.92
CA ASP A 351 -16.78 0.76 -20.49
C ASP A 351 -16.18 1.85 -19.57
N ARG A 352 -15.34 1.42 -18.61
CA ARG A 352 -14.69 2.33 -17.67
C ARG A 352 -13.77 3.36 -18.37
N LYS A 353 -13.21 3.01 -19.55
CA LYS A 353 -12.34 3.93 -20.29
C LYS A 353 -13.12 5.11 -20.88
N ALA A 354 -14.38 4.90 -21.21
CA ALA A 354 -15.25 5.96 -21.71
C ALA A 354 -15.74 6.92 -20.60
N LEU A 355 -15.51 6.59 -19.34
CA LEU A 355 -15.86 7.41 -18.16
C LEU A 355 -14.67 8.25 -17.64
N THR A 356 -13.46 8.01 -18.13
CA THR A 356 -12.23 8.77 -17.80
C THR A 356 -11.97 9.87 -18.85
#